data_c05f0936192ff013d53614d90f34dc03
#
_entry.id   c05f0936192ff013d53614d90f34dc03
#
_cell.length_a   1.000
_cell.length_b   1.000
_cell.length_c   1.000
_cell.angle_alpha   90.00
_cell.angle_beta   90.00
_cell.angle_gamma   90.00
#
_symmetry.space_group_name_H-M   'P 1'
#
loop_
_entity.id
_entity.type
_entity.pdbx_description
1 polymer ?
#
loop_
_entity_poly.entity_id
_entity_poly.type
_entity_poly.pdbx_seq_one_letter_code
_entity_poly.pdbx_strand_id
1 'polypeptide(L)'
;MKLKMPPRIKVLEAISSISAGRVKKEDAGIYKVRSSKGDKEYTVIIKNSMAYSNDNGTIFKGYIGYPIIAALMVEGILPKNDKIGEAIKNIPWADLNESLKSYKKVEEKVKEEAKKNGVQPEEIDEYVELVMQALKMITLKFKDMRQLGLE
;
A
#
# COMPACT_ATOMS: atom_id res chain seq x y z
N MET A 1 -4.47 -16.72 -10.40
CA MET A 1 -4.04 -17.07 -9.03
C MET A 1 -4.53 -16.02 -8.06
N LYS A 2 -5.18 -16.46 -7.00
CA LYS A 2 -5.68 -15.55 -5.98
C LYS A 2 -4.52 -14.94 -5.20
N LEU A 3 -4.51 -13.61 -5.04
CA LEU A 3 -3.53 -12.92 -4.23
C LEU A 3 -3.80 -13.17 -2.74
N LYS A 4 -2.72 -13.36 -1.99
CA LYS A 4 -2.77 -13.63 -0.55
C LYS A 4 -2.88 -12.34 0.24
N MET A 5 -3.25 -12.46 1.51
CA MET A 5 -3.23 -11.34 2.44
C MET A 5 -1.79 -10.80 2.59
N PRO A 6 -1.62 -9.49 2.62
CA PRO A 6 -0.30 -8.89 2.78
C PRO A 6 0.14 -8.87 4.24
N PRO A 7 1.45 -8.68 4.50
CA PRO A 7 1.89 -8.28 5.82
C PRO A 7 1.23 -6.95 6.22
N ARG A 8 0.90 -6.80 7.50
CA ARG A 8 0.16 -5.62 7.98
C ARG A 8 0.88 -4.30 7.72
N ILE A 9 2.21 -4.31 7.68
CA ILE A 9 3.00 -3.10 7.42
C ILE A 9 2.68 -2.48 6.05
N LYS A 10 2.22 -3.28 5.10
CA LYS A 10 1.89 -2.79 3.75
C LYS A 10 0.70 -1.84 3.75
N VAL A 11 -0.19 -1.96 4.72
CA VAL A 11 -1.28 -0.98 4.90
C VAL A 11 -0.70 0.40 5.21
N LEU A 12 0.29 0.47 6.08
CA LEU A 12 0.93 1.74 6.45
C LEU A 12 1.74 2.32 5.30
N GLU A 13 2.48 1.47 4.56
CA GLU A 13 3.16 1.93 3.35
C GLU A 13 2.17 2.54 2.35
N ALA A 14 1.01 1.90 2.19
CA ALA A 14 -0.01 2.37 1.24
C ALA A 14 -0.55 3.76 1.62
N ILE A 15 -1.02 3.92 2.87
CA ILE A 15 -1.59 5.22 3.27
C ILE A 15 -0.54 6.32 3.28
N SER A 16 0.71 5.98 3.64
CA SER A 16 1.85 6.90 3.56
C SER A 16 2.08 7.37 2.13
N SER A 17 2.04 6.44 1.16
CA SER A 17 2.27 6.77 -0.25
C SER A 17 1.23 7.75 -0.80
N ILE A 18 -0.02 7.60 -0.38
CA ILE A 18 -1.10 8.52 -0.77
C ILE A 18 -0.85 9.91 -0.20
N SER A 19 -0.60 10.02 1.09
CA SER A 19 -0.38 11.31 1.74
C SER A 19 0.90 12.00 1.25
N ALA A 20 1.90 11.23 0.83
CA ALA A 20 3.13 11.77 0.26
C ALA A 20 2.98 12.20 -1.21
N GLY A 21 1.80 12.04 -1.80
CA GLY A 21 1.56 12.44 -3.19
C GLY A 21 2.17 11.51 -4.22
N ARG A 22 2.45 10.26 -3.85
CA ARG A 22 3.14 9.31 -4.74
C ARG A 22 2.20 8.41 -5.53
N VAL A 23 0.89 8.57 -5.37
CA VAL A 23 -0.13 7.77 -6.06
C VAL A 23 -0.88 8.65 -7.04
N LYS A 24 -0.90 8.23 -8.31
CA LYS A 24 -1.59 8.96 -9.37
C LYS A 24 -2.53 8.03 -10.13
N LYS A 25 -3.79 8.41 -10.23
CA LYS A 25 -4.75 7.71 -11.09
C LYS A 25 -4.58 8.23 -12.51
N GLU A 26 -4.15 7.36 -13.43
CA GLU A 26 -3.94 7.71 -14.83
C GLU A 26 -5.22 7.62 -15.63
N ASP A 27 -6.04 6.61 -15.35
CA ASP A 27 -7.28 6.33 -16.05
C ASP A 27 -8.12 5.41 -15.17
N ALA A 28 -9.34 5.09 -15.60
CA ALA A 28 -10.20 4.16 -14.87
C ALA A 28 -9.46 2.83 -14.65
N GLY A 29 -9.28 2.47 -13.39
CA GLY A 29 -8.60 1.24 -13.01
C GLY A 29 -7.08 1.21 -13.21
N ILE A 30 -6.45 2.31 -13.62
CA ILE A 30 -5.01 2.37 -13.90
C ILE A 30 -4.35 3.41 -13.00
N TYR A 31 -3.32 2.99 -12.25
CA TYR A 31 -2.63 3.84 -11.29
C TYR A 31 -1.12 3.73 -11.45
N LYS A 32 -0.43 4.81 -11.11
CA LYS A 32 1.02 4.82 -10.97
C LYS A 32 1.34 5.14 -9.52
N VAL A 33 2.23 4.36 -8.94
CA VAL A 33 2.67 4.53 -7.56
C VAL A 33 4.19 4.64 -7.55
N ARG A 34 4.70 5.77 -7.09
CA ARG A 34 6.14 6.00 -7.02
C ARG A 34 6.69 5.51 -5.70
N SER A 35 7.86 4.86 -5.74
CA SER A 35 8.53 4.36 -4.54
C SER A 35 8.97 5.53 -3.63
N SER A 36 9.26 5.21 -2.37
CA SER A 36 9.67 6.23 -1.39
C SER A 36 10.98 6.94 -1.77
N LYS A 37 11.88 6.25 -2.47
CA LYS A 37 13.11 6.87 -3.00
C LYS A 37 12.89 7.64 -4.30
N GLY A 38 11.74 7.45 -4.94
CA GLY A 38 11.44 8.07 -6.21
C GLY A 38 12.11 7.43 -7.42
N ASP A 39 12.83 6.33 -7.24
CA ASP A 39 13.60 5.67 -8.30
C ASP A 39 12.83 4.61 -9.06
N LYS A 40 11.67 4.21 -8.56
CA LYS A 40 10.80 3.21 -9.21
C LYS A 40 9.39 3.75 -9.32
N GLU A 41 8.70 3.33 -10.38
CA GLU A 41 7.29 3.62 -10.55
C GLU A 41 6.57 2.32 -10.82
N TYR A 42 5.60 2.00 -9.97
CA TYR A 42 4.80 0.79 -10.13
C TYR A 42 3.54 1.10 -10.90
N THR A 43 3.15 0.16 -11.76
CA THR A 43 1.88 0.23 -12.49
C THR A 43 0.90 -0.70 -11.80
N VAL A 44 -0.28 -0.18 -11.47
CA VAL A 44 -1.37 -0.97 -10.89
C VAL A 44 -2.55 -0.91 -11.84
N ILE A 45 -3.13 -2.07 -12.15
CA ILE A 45 -4.34 -2.17 -12.95
C ILE A 45 -5.34 -3.02 -12.17
N ILE A 46 -6.54 -2.48 -11.98
CA ILE A 46 -7.63 -3.17 -11.29
C ILE A 46 -8.84 -3.17 -12.20
N LYS A 47 -9.37 -4.36 -12.48
CA LYS A 47 -10.57 -4.53 -13.30
C LYS A 47 -11.39 -5.68 -12.73
N ASN A 48 -12.58 -5.35 -12.21
CA ASN A 48 -13.44 -6.33 -11.54
C ASN A 48 -12.70 -7.01 -10.40
N SER A 49 -12.60 -8.35 -10.40
CA SER A 49 -11.87 -9.10 -9.38
C SER A 49 -10.43 -9.43 -9.77
N MET A 50 -9.91 -8.77 -10.82
CA MET A 50 -8.53 -8.98 -11.27
C MET A 50 -7.66 -7.79 -10.92
N ALA A 51 -6.40 -8.05 -10.58
CA ALA A 51 -5.43 -7.02 -10.26
C ALA A 51 -4.07 -7.38 -10.82
N TYR A 52 -3.37 -6.35 -11.30
CA TYR A 52 -1.97 -6.43 -11.70
C TYR A 52 -1.19 -5.36 -10.95
N SER A 53 0.00 -5.71 -10.52
CA SER A 53 1.01 -4.75 -10.09
C SER A 53 2.38 -5.36 -10.31
N ASN A 54 3.35 -4.55 -10.67
CA ASN A 54 4.72 -5.01 -10.88
C ASN A 54 5.63 -4.82 -9.65
N ASP A 55 5.04 -4.59 -8.49
CA ASP A 55 5.82 -4.54 -7.24
C ASP A 55 6.24 -5.95 -6.80
N ASN A 56 7.34 -6.02 -6.04
CA ASN A 56 7.93 -7.28 -5.64
C ASN A 56 6.98 -8.15 -4.80
N GLY A 57 6.21 -7.56 -3.90
CA GLY A 57 5.27 -8.31 -3.07
C GLY A 57 4.25 -9.06 -3.90
N THR A 58 3.69 -8.39 -4.91
CA THR A 58 2.70 -8.99 -5.81
C THR A 58 3.33 -10.02 -6.74
N ILE A 59 4.41 -9.66 -7.42
CA ILE A 59 5.03 -10.52 -8.45
C ILE A 59 5.71 -11.75 -7.84
N PHE A 60 6.53 -11.55 -6.82
CA PHE A 60 7.37 -12.64 -6.30
C PHE A 60 6.79 -13.33 -5.07
N LYS A 61 6.01 -12.64 -4.27
CA LYS A 61 5.46 -13.20 -3.03
C LYS A 61 3.98 -13.56 -3.14
N GLY A 62 3.29 -13.07 -4.17
CA GLY A 62 1.90 -13.43 -4.44
C GLY A 62 0.89 -12.85 -3.46
N TYR A 63 1.23 -11.78 -2.75
CA TYR A 63 0.28 -11.10 -1.88
C TYR A 63 -0.14 -9.75 -2.47
N ILE A 64 -1.18 -9.16 -1.89
CA ILE A 64 -1.64 -7.83 -2.30
C ILE A 64 -0.60 -6.81 -1.84
N GLY A 65 0.20 -6.29 -2.79
CA GLY A 65 1.26 -5.34 -2.48
C GLY A 65 0.73 -3.97 -2.09
N TYR A 66 1.58 -3.13 -1.49
CA TYR A 66 1.13 -1.81 -1.05
C TYR A 66 0.63 -0.93 -2.20
N PRO A 67 1.16 -1.02 -3.43
CA PRO A 67 0.59 -0.22 -4.53
C PRO A 67 -0.86 -0.57 -4.85
N ILE A 68 -1.22 -1.86 -4.79
CA ILE A 68 -2.61 -2.28 -4.98
C ILE A 68 -3.48 -1.76 -3.83
N ILE A 69 -3.00 -1.89 -2.60
CA ILE A 69 -3.73 -1.39 -1.42
C ILE A 69 -4.00 0.12 -1.57
N ALA A 70 -2.98 0.88 -1.98
CA ALA A 70 -3.12 2.32 -2.20
C ALA A 70 -4.17 2.63 -3.27
N ALA A 71 -4.17 1.90 -4.38
CA ALA A 71 -5.17 2.07 -5.43
C ALA A 71 -6.58 1.79 -4.92
N LEU A 72 -6.76 0.73 -4.12
CA LEU A 72 -8.04 0.39 -3.52
C LEU A 72 -8.52 1.48 -2.54
N MET A 73 -7.60 2.10 -1.82
CA MET A 73 -7.91 3.23 -0.94
C MET A 73 -8.35 4.46 -1.75
N VAL A 74 -7.67 4.77 -2.84
CA VAL A 74 -8.03 5.88 -3.72
C VAL A 74 -9.43 5.68 -4.30
N GLU A 75 -9.79 4.43 -4.63
CA GLU A 75 -11.12 4.11 -5.15
C GLU A 75 -12.20 4.05 -4.06
N GLY A 76 -11.85 4.18 -2.81
CA GLY A 76 -12.81 4.11 -1.71
C GLY A 76 -13.27 2.70 -1.36
N ILE A 77 -12.61 1.68 -1.92
CA ILE A 77 -12.90 0.27 -1.60
C ILE A 77 -12.35 -0.09 -0.23
N LEU A 78 -11.18 0.47 0.11
CA LEU A 78 -10.59 0.34 1.44
C LEU A 78 -10.65 1.68 2.17
N PRO A 79 -10.80 1.67 3.50
CA PRO A 79 -10.87 2.92 4.27
C PRO A 79 -9.52 3.64 4.28
N LYS A 80 -9.57 4.96 4.14
CA LYS A 80 -8.40 5.84 4.30
C LYS A 80 -8.42 6.47 5.68
N ASN A 81 -7.23 6.88 6.15
CA ASN A 81 -7.11 7.70 7.35
C ASN A 81 -6.04 8.75 7.08
N ASP A 82 -6.48 9.96 6.72
CA ASP A 82 -5.58 11.04 6.32
C ASP A 82 -4.71 11.52 7.49
N LYS A 83 -5.24 11.49 8.71
CA LYS A 83 -4.46 11.85 9.90
C LYS A 83 -3.23 10.95 10.05
N ILE A 84 -3.44 9.64 9.94
CA ILE A 84 -2.35 8.66 10.00
C ILE A 84 -1.42 8.84 8.80
N GLY A 85 -1.98 8.97 7.60
CA GLY A 85 -1.18 9.15 6.39
C GLY A 85 -0.26 10.37 6.48
N GLU A 86 -0.78 11.50 6.93
CA GLU A 86 0.02 12.72 7.10
C GLU A 86 1.10 12.54 8.16
N ALA A 87 0.80 11.85 9.25
CA ALA A 87 1.76 11.64 10.33
C ALA A 87 2.97 10.81 9.90
N ILE A 88 2.82 9.94 8.89
CA ILE A 88 3.88 9.02 8.46
C ILE A 88 4.29 9.22 6.99
N LYS A 89 3.87 10.31 6.36
CA LYS A 89 4.13 10.53 4.93
C LYS A 89 5.62 10.65 4.58
N ASN A 90 6.44 11.06 5.53
CA ASN A 90 7.87 11.28 5.31
C ASN A 90 8.74 10.08 5.69
N ILE A 91 8.16 8.95 6.05
CA ILE A 91 8.91 7.74 6.37
C ILE A 91 9.70 7.29 5.15
N PRO A 92 11.03 7.07 5.28
CA PRO A 92 11.85 6.56 4.18
C PRO A 92 11.74 5.03 4.11
N TRP A 93 10.63 4.54 3.57
CA TRP A 93 10.26 3.11 3.60
C TRP A 93 11.34 2.19 3.02
N ALA A 94 11.90 2.55 1.85
CA ALA A 94 12.91 1.70 1.21
C ALA A 94 14.15 1.56 2.10
N ASP A 95 14.61 2.68 2.68
CA ASP A 95 15.78 2.67 3.55
C ASP A 95 15.54 1.88 4.83
N LEU A 96 14.35 2.03 5.44
CA LEU A 96 14.00 1.27 6.65
C LEU A 96 13.90 -0.23 6.37
N ASN A 97 13.26 -0.60 5.26
CA ASN A 97 13.12 -2.01 4.90
C ASN A 97 14.49 -2.66 4.64
N GLU A 98 15.41 -1.94 3.99
CA GLU A 98 16.76 -2.43 3.74
C GLU A 98 17.59 -2.55 5.02
N SER A 99 17.54 -1.54 5.89
CA SER A 99 18.41 -1.49 7.06
C SER A 99 17.93 -2.35 8.21
N LEU A 100 16.63 -2.42 8.46
CA LEU A 100 16.09 -3.16 9.60
C LEU A 100 15.78 -4.62 9.28
N LYS A 101 15.41 -4.93 8.04
CA LYS A 101 15.11 -6.30 7.57
C LYS A 101 14.12 -7.05 8.46
N SER A 102 13.22 -6.33 9.11
CA SER A 102 12.22 -6.88 10.02
C SER A 102 11.00 -6.00 9.98
N TYR A 103 9.86 -6.54 9.57
CA TYR A 103 8.61 -5.79 9.55
C TYR A 103 8.22 -5.27 10.93
N LYS A 104 8.50 -6.05 11.98
CA LYS A 104 8.23 -5.63 13.35
C LYS A 104 9.02 -4.38 13.73
N LYS A 105 10.32 -4.37 13.40
CA LYS A 105 11.19 -3.22 13.70
C LYS A 105 10.80 -2.00 12.87
N VAL A 106 10.43 -2.20 11.60
CA VAL A 106 9.95 -1.10 10.76
C VAL A 106 8.68 -0.51 11.37
N GLU A 107 7.74 -1.34 11.79
CA GLU A 107 6.49 -0.86 12.39
C GLU A 107 6.75 -0.08 13.68
N GLU A 108 7.70 -0.51 14.51
CA GLU A 108 8.08 0.22 15.72
C GLU A 108 8.58 1.63 15.37
N LYS A 109 9.41 1.77 14.33
CA LYS A 109 9.90 3.07 13.87
C LYS A 109 8.78 3.93 13.33
N VAL A 110 7.87 3.35 12.58
CA VAL A 110 6.72 4.06 12.04
C VAL A 110 5.84 4.59 13.18
N LYS A 111 5.59 3.78 14.20
CA LYS A 111 4.81 4.19 15.37
C LYS A 111 5.49 5.32 16.16
N GLU A 112 6.83 5.28 16.26
CA GLU A 112 7.59 6.37 16.88
C GLU A 112 7.40 7.68 16.12
N GLU A 113 7.51 7.64 14.81
CA GLU A 113 7.34 8.83 13.97
C GLU A 113 5.90 9.34 14.05
N ALA A 114 4.93 8.45 13.98
CA ALA A 114 3.50 8.80 14.09
C ALA A 114 3.22 9.49 15.43
N LYS A 115 3.79 9.01 16.51
CA LYS A 115 3.62 9.58 17.84
C LYS A 115 4.15 11.02 17.91
N LYS A 116 5.30 11.28 17.31
CA LYS A 116 5.85 12.64 17.20
C LYS A 116 4.90 13.57 16.47
N ASN A 117 4.10 13.05 15.57
CA ASN A 117 3.17 13.82 14.74
C ASN A 117 1.71 13.70 15.23
N GLY A 118 1.50 13.29 16.48
CA GLY A 118 0.19 13.34 17.12
C GLY A 118 -0.68 12.12 16.95
N VAL A 119 -0.13 11.00 16.49
CA VAL A 119 -0.89 9.75 16.32
C VAL A 119 -0.37 8.70 17.30
N GLN A 120 -1.26 8.16 18.13
CA GLN A 120 -0.89 7.16 19.12
C GLN A 120 -0.77 5.77 18.49
N PRO A 121 0.06 4.87 19.04
CA PRO A 121 0.20 3.50 18.53
C PRO A 121 -1.13 2.76 18.41
N GLU A 122 -2.06 2.99 19.34
CA GLU A 122 -3.39 2.36 19.34
C GLU A 122 -4.20 2.77 18.11
N GLU A 123 -4.09 4.03 17.67
CA GLU A 123 -4.76 4.51 16.46
C GLU A 123 -4.23 3.78 15.22
N ILE A 124 -2.91 3.53 15.19
CA ILE A 124 -2.27 2.78 14.11
C ILE A 124 -2.83 1.35 14.08
N ASP A 125 -2.84 0.67 15.23
CA ASP A 125 -3.31 -0.71 15.32
C ASP A 125 -4.78 -0.84 14.90
N GLU A 126 -5.63 0.07 15.35
CA GLU A 126 -7.05 0.08 14.98
C GLU A 126 -7.23 0.26 13.47
N TYR A 127 -6.52 1.20 12.88
CA TYR A 127 -6.62 1.47 11.44
C TYR A 127 -6.14 0.27 10.62
N VAL A 128 -4.98 -0.28 10.98
CA VAL A 128 -4.42 -1.45 10.27
C VAL A 128 -5.40 -2.62 10.34
N GLU A 129 -5.96 -2.89 11.52
CA GLU A 129 -6.94 -3.96 11.68
C GLU A 129 -8.19 -3.74 10.83
N LEU A 130 -8.68 -2.51 10.80
CA LEU A 130 -9.84 -2.16 9.98
C LEU A 130 -9.58 -2.45 8.49
N VAL A 131 -8.43 -2.06 7.98
CA VAL A 131 -8.06 -2.31 6.58
C VAL A 131 -7.86 -3.79 6.32
N MET A 132 -7.18 -4.50 7.24
CA MET A 132 -6.94 -5.93 7.08
C MET A 132 -8.25 -6.72 7.06
N GLN A 133 -9.24 -6.34 7.89
CA GLN A 133 -10.56 -6.98 7.86
C GLN A 133 -11.28 -6.69 6.53
N ALA A 134 -11.19 -5.47 6.03
CA ALA A 134 -11.76 -5.13 4.72
C ALA A 134 -11.11 -5.93 3.59
N LEU A 135 -9.79 -6.11 3.64
CA LEU A 135 -9.06 -6.90 2.66
C LEU A 135 -9.50 -8.37 2.64
N LYS A 136 -9.83 -8.94 3.80
CA LYS A 136 -10.34 -10.33 3.87
C LYS A 136 -11.65 -10.52 3.13
N MET A 137 -12.43 -9.46 2.97
CA MET A 137 -13.71 -9.50 2.26
C MET A 137 -13.57 -9.35 0.75
N ILE A 138 -12.37 -9.10 0.26
CA ILE A 138 -12.09 -8.87 -1.16
C ILE A 138 -11.34 -10.08 -1.71
N THR A 139 -11.74 -10.53 -2.90
CA THR A 139 -10.98 -11.53 -3.64
C THR A 139 -10.39 -10.88 -4.88
N LEU A 140 -9.05 -10.88 -4.99
CA LEU A 140 -8.35 -10.40 -6.15
C LEU A 140 -7.52 -11.52 -6.75
N LYS A 141 -7.66 -11.72 -8.06
CA LYS A 141 -6.86 -12.67 -8.82
C LYS A 141 -5.82 -11.91 -9.62
N PHE A 142 -4.58 -12.36 -9.55
CA PHE A 142 -3.51 -11.77 -10.33
C PHE A 142 -3.70 -12.08 -11.81
N LYS A 143 -3.62 -11.05 -12.64
CA LYS A 143 -3.58 -11.19 -14.09
C LYS A 143 -2.80 -10.01 -14.68
N ASP A 144 -1.85 -10.31 -15.57
CA ASP A 144 -1.14 -9.24 -16.27
C ASP A 144 -2.07 -8.64 -17.31
N MET A 145 -2.52 -7.42 -17.06
CA MET A 145 -3.47 -6.70 -17.90
C MET A 145 -2.85 -5.47 -18.57
N ARG A 146 -1.50 -5.40 -18.60
CA ARG A 146 -0.84 -4.19 -19.12
C ARG A 146 -1.22 -3.85 -20.55
N GLN A 147 -1.36 -4.83 -21.41
CA GLN A 147 -1.75 -4.60 -22.80
C GLN A 147 -3.20 -4.14 -22.90
N LEU A 148 -4.09 -4.70 -22.08
CA LEU A 148 -5.51 -4.33 -22.08
C LEU A 148 -5.73 -2.94 -21.48
N GLY A 149 -4.94 -2.58 -20.48
CA GLY A 149 -5.09 -1.31 -19.78
C GLY A 149 -4.53 -0.10 -20.52
N LEU A 150 -3.66 -0.33 -21.51
CA LEU A 150 -2.97 0.74 -22.24
C LEU A 150 -3.56 1.02 -23.63
N GLU A 151 -4.51 0.24 -24.02
CA GLU A 151 -5.18 0.42 -25.32
C GLU A 151 -6.33 1.41 -25.26
#